data_c627606718cf1447a7d4f7f6672fe827
#
_entry.id   c627606718cf1447a7d4f7f6672fe827
#
_cell.length_a   1.000
_cell.length_b   1.000
_cell.length_c   1.000
_cell.angle_alpha   90.00
_cell.angle_beta   90.00
_cell.angle_gamma   90.00
#
_symmetry.space_group_name_H-M   'P 1'
#
loop_
_entity.id
_entity.type
_entity.pdbx_description
1 polymer ?
#
loop_
_entity_poly.entity_id
_entity_poly.type
_entity_poly.pdbx_seq_one_letter_code
_entity_poly.pdbx_strand_id
1 'polypeptide(L)'
;MCIIFIVDFTSALTVRDASGRYYMLNLLFLIISIPYLNILDWLDFMPSRGVAVVVAALPLLRSFVAMGVVVQWFINGKANRLFGAYVFTVVCFTYLAALMFYDYELGVNDKLHGFGNALWWAWMNVTTVGAAIFPVTAVGKVLAVLLPALGMMFFPIFTIYVTNMYDIKHPKQGE
;
A
#
# COMPACT_ATOMS: atom_id res chain seq x y z
N MET A 1 7.81 -12.96 -8.15
CA MET A 1 7.66 -11.49 -8.17
C MET A 1 8.83 -10.78 -8.87
N CYS A 2 10.10 -11.04 -8.54
CA CYS A 2 11.25 -10.41 -9.24
C CYS A 2 11.27 -10.62 -10.77
N ILE A 3 10.85 -11.78 -11.26
CA ILE A 3 10.87 -12.11 -12.70
C ILE A 3 9.96 -11.17 -13.49
N ILE A 4 8.78 -10.84 -12.97
CA ILE A 4 7.82 -9.92 -13.62
C ILE A 4 8.42 -8.53 -13.77
N PHE A 5 9.17 -8.05 -12.76
CA PHE A 5 9.83 -6.74 -12.81
C PHE A 5 11.04 -6.70 -13.75
N ILE A 6 11.77 -7.81 -13.88
CA ILE A 6 12.86 -7.92 -14.85
C ILE A 6 12.29 -7.88 -16.27
N VAL A 7 11.17 -8.56 -16.52
CA VAL A 7 10.49 -8.53 -17.82
C VAL A 7 9.94 -7.15 -18.13
N ASP A 8 9.35 -6.46 -17.14
CA ASP A 8 8.84 -5.09 -17.30
C ASP A 8 9.99 -4.10 -17.55
N PHE A 9 11.10 -4.22 -16.84
CA PHE A 9 12.30 -3.40 -17.05
C PHE A 9 12.92 -3.63 -18.43
N THR A 10 12.99 -4.87 -18.89
CA THR A 10 13.54 -5.19 -20.24
C THR A 10 12.61 -4.69 -21.33
N SER A 11 11.29 -4.77 -21.15
CA SER A 11 10.32 -4.18 -22.09
C SER A 11 10.38 -2.65 -22.09
N ALA A 12 10.59 -2.01 -20.95
CA ALA A 12 10.77 -0.57 -20.86
C ALA A 12 12.05 -0.08 -21.55
N LEU A 13 13.14 -0.88 -21.52
CA LEU A 13 14.38 -0.60 -22.26
C LEU A 13 14.20 -0.65 -23.78
N THR A 14 13.21 -1.42 -24.26
CA THR A 14 12.95 -1.59 -25.70
C THR A 14 12.09 -0.44 -26.24
N VAL A 15 11.41 0.33 -25.38
CA VAL A 15 10.61 1.51 -25.78
C VAL A 15 11.55 2.71 -25.92
N ARG A 16 11.85 3.08 -27.16
CA ARG A 16 12.89 4.03 -27.59
C ARG A 16 12.65 5.52 -27.23
N ASP A 17 11.52 5.90 -26.64
CA ASP A 17 11.12 7.29 -26.38
C ASP A 17 10.86 7.63 -24.89
N ALA A 18 11.37 6.83 -23.95
CA ALA A 18 11.14 7.12 -22.55
C ALA A 18 12.10 8.21 -22.04
N SER A 19 11.54 9.24 -21.37
CA SER A 19 12.30 10.29 -20.70
C SER A 19 13.29 9.71 -19.68
N GLY A 20 14.50 10.30 -19.56
CA GLY A 20 15.52 9.85 -18.62
C GLY A 20 15.03 9.67 -17.16
N ARG A 21 14.03 10.46 -16.74
CA ARG A 21 13.33 10.29 -15.45
C ARG A 21 12.59 8.95 -15.33
N TYR A 22 12.05 8.45 -16.42
CA TYR A 22 11.35 7.16 -16.46
C TYR A 22 12.32 6.00 -16.23
N TYR A 23 13.50 6.03 -16.86
CA TYR A 23 14.55 5.04 -16.64
C TYR A 23 15.09 5.06 -15.20
N MET A 24 15.29 6.26 -14.64
CA MET A 24 15.78 6.43 -13.28
C MET A 24 14.80 5.86 -12.24
N LEU A 25 13.50 6.10 -12.42
CA LEU A 25 12.45 5.55 -11.56
C LEU A 25 12.38 4.02 -11.67
N ASN A 26 12.39 3.46 -12.89
CA ASN A 26 12.34 2.02 -13.09
C ASN A 26 13.60 1.30 -12.53
N LEU A 27 14.77 1.91 -12.65
CA LEU A 27 15.99 1.39 -12.05
C LEU A 27 15.91 1.39 -10.52
N LEU A 28 15.37 2.46 -9.94
CA LEU A 28 15.15 2.57 -8.50
C LEU A 28 14.15 1.52 -8.01
N PHE A 29 13.08 1.28 -8.76
CA PHE A 29 12.11 0.21 -8.50
C PHE A 29 12.74 -1.18 -8.58
N LEU A 30 13.62 -1.41 -9.53
CA LEU A 30 14.33 -2.67 -9.71
C LEU A 30 15.26 -2.93 -8.50
N ILE A 31 16.01 -1.93 -8.06
CA ILE A 31 16.89 -2.03 -6.89
C ILE A 31 16.08 -2.35 -5.63
N ILE A 32 14.98 -1.63 -5.39
CA ILE A 32 14.11 -1.88 -4.23
C ILE A 32 13.40 -3.24 -4.33
N SER A 33 13.29 -3.83 -5.53
CA SER A 33 12.65 -5.13 -5.78
C SER A 33 13.50 -6.35 -5.40
N ILE A 34 14.79 -6.17 -5.17
CA ILE A 34 15.71 -7.27 -4.82
C ILE A 34 15.36 -7.80 -3.42
N PRO A 35 15.20 -9.11 -3.23
CA PRO A 35 14.92 -9.71 -1.93
C PRO A 35 16.20 -9.79 -1.08
N TYR A 36 16.62 -8.64 -0.56
CA TYR A 36 17.88 -8.50 0.18
C TYR A 36 17.98 -9.44 1.38
N LEU A 37 16.87 -9.69 2.09
CA LEU A 37 16.87 -10.62 3.24
C LEU A 37 17.24 -12.04 2.82
N ASN A 38 16.66 -12.54 1.71
CA ASN A 38 16.97 -13.88 1.22
C ASN A 38 18.42 -14.00 0.72
N ILE A 39 18.97 -12.91 0.17
CA ILE A 39 20.37 -12.88 -0.29
C ILE A 39 21.32 -12.84 0.91
N LEU A 40 21.01 -12.07 1.94
CA LEU A 40 21.80 -12.00 3.18
C LEU A 40 21.77 -13.33 3.94
N ASP A 41 20.62 -13.99 3.98
CA ASP A 41 20.45 -15.31 4.59
C ASP A 41 21.26 -16.38 3.81
N TRP A 42 21.23 -16.32 2.49
CA TRP A 42 22.03 -17.23 1.63
C TRP A 42 23.53 -17.02 1.77
N LEU A 43 23.98 -15.80 2.09
CA LEU A 43 25.39 -15.44 2.31
C LEU A 43 25.87 -15.68 3.75
N ASP A 44 25.03 -16.26 4.62
CA ASP A 44 25.30 -16.45 6.06
C ASP A 44 25.71 -15.16 6.79
N PHE A 45 25.32 -14.02 6.27
CA PHE A 45 25.63 -12.71 6.83
C PHE A 45 24.51 -12.29 7.79
N MET A 46 24.77 -12.36 9.09
CA MET A 46 23.84 -11.87 10.11
C MET A 46 23.94 -10.34 10.25
N PRO A 47 23.02 -9.57 9.68
CA PRO A 47 23.02 -8.13 9.85
C PRO A 47 22.68 -7.77 11.30
N SER A 48 23.23 -6.65 11.79
CA SER A 48 22.83 -6.11 13.09
C SER A 48 21.30 -5.85 13.10
N ARG A 49 20.66 -5.93 14.27
CA ARG A 49 19.20 -5.74 14.42
C ARG A 49 18.68 -4.49 13.70
N GLY A 50 19.43 -3.38 13.72
CA GLY A 50 19.06 -2.14 13.05
C GLY A 50 19.04 -2.27 11.53
N VAL A 51 20.04 -2.91 10.94
CA VAL A 51 20.12 -3.15 9.49
C VAL A 51 19.02 -4.11 9.05
N ALA A 52 18.73 -5.15 9.81
CA ALA A 52 17.65 -6.10 9.51
C ALA A 52 16.28 -5.41 9.45
N VAL A 53 15.98 -4.48 10.36
CA VAL A 53 14.73 -3.70 10.36
C VAL A 53 14.63 -2.80 9.14
N VAL A 54 15.72 -2.10 8.78
CA VAL A 54 15.74 -1.23 7.59
C VAL A 54 15.55 -2.04 6.31
N VAL A 55 16.23 -3.18 6.20
CA VAL A 55 16.10 -4.08 5.03
C VAL A 55 14.71 -4.69 4.94
N ALA A 56 14.09 -5.04 6.07
CA ALA A 56 12.70 -5.53 6.13
C ALA A 56 11.67 -4.44 5.75
N ALA A 57 12.00 -3.15 5.96
CA ALA A 57 11.13 -2.04 5.58
C ALA A 57 11.14 -1.74 4.07
N LEU A 58 12.18 -2.12 3.33
CA LEU A 58 12.30 -1.88 1.89
C LEU A 58 11.14 -2.45 1.05
N PRO A 59 10.69 -3.71 1.25
CA PRO A 59 9.52 -4.25 0.54
C PRO A 59 8.23 -3.48 0.83
N LEU A 60 8.09 -2.88 2.01
CA LEU A 60 6.94 -2.07 2.39
C LEU A 60 6.92 -0.73 1.65
N LEU A 61 8.06 -0.03 1.63
CA LEU A 61 8.23 1.20 0.85
C LEU A 61 7.89 0.96 -0.63
N ARG A 62 8.34 -0.17 -1.19
CA ARG A 62 7.99 -0.59 -2.55
C ARG A 62 6.49 -0.73 -2.75
N SER A 63 5.78 -1.39 -1.83
CA SER A 63 4.34 -1.57 -1.91
C SER A 63 3.60 -0.23 -1.94
N PHE A 64 4.04 0.74 -1.12
CA PHE A 64 3.49 2.10 -1.12
C PHE A 64 3.75 2.85 -2.43
N VAL A 65 4.95 2.75 -2.97
CA VAL A 65 5.30 3.44 -4.24
C VAL A 65 4.57 2.80 -5.41
N ALA A 66 4.51 1.45 -5.49
CA ALA A 66 3.73 0.74 -6.50
C ALA A 66 2.24 1.11 -6.45
N MET A 67 1.69 1.24 -5.25
CA MET A 67 0.32 1.72 -5.03
C MET A 67 0.12 3.15 -5.54
N GLY A 68 1.08 4.04 -5.30
CA GLY A 68 1.06 5.41 -5.84
C GLY A 68 1.03 5.45 -7.37
N VAL A 69 1.79 4.57 -8.03
CA VAL A 69 1.80 4.46 -9.51
C VAL A 69 0.45 3.95 -10.03
N VAL A 70 -0.13 2.93 -9.41
CA VAL A 70 -1.46 2.41 -9.77
C VAL A 70 -2.53 3.49 -9.59
N VAL A 71 -2.49 4.23 -8.49
CA VAL A 71 -3.40 5.36 -8.22
C VAL A 71 -3.25 6.43 -9.28
N GLN A 72 -2.03 6.83 -9.66
CA GLN A 72 -1.81 7.82 -10.73
C GLN A 72 -2.35 7.33 -12.09
N TRP A 73 -2.21 6.05 -12.40
CA TRP A 73 -2.74 5.48 -13.63
C TRP A 73 -4.28 5.51 -13.65
N PHE A 74 -4.93 5.31 -12.49
CA PHE A 74 -6.39 5.40 -12.34
C PHE A 74 -6.91 6.84 -12.36
N ILE A 75 -6.14 7.83 -11.90
CA ILE A 75 -6.58 9.24 -11.77
C ILE A 75 -6.67 9.97 -13.12
N ASN A 76 -6.12 9.45 -14.20
CA ASN A 76 -6.08 10.10 -15.52
C ASN A 76 -7.44 10.36 -16.20
N GLY A 77 -8.50 10.56 -15.46
CA GLY A 77 -9.77 11.10 -15.97
C GLY A 77 -11.01 10.78 -15.15
N LYS A 78 -11.74 11.83 -14.76
CA LYS A 78 -13.10 11.88 -14.18
C LYS A 78 -13.23 11.36 -12.72
N ALA A 79 -14.06 12.06 -11.93
CA ALA A 79 -14.32 11.82 -10.50
C ALA A 79 -14.66 10.36 -10.14
N ASN A 80 -15.33 9.61 -11.04
CA ASN A 80 -15.65 8.20 -10.86
C ASN A 80 -14.39 7.32 -10.71
N ARG A 81 -13.32 7.67 -11.42
CA ARG A 81 -12.06 6.93 -11.34
C ARG A 81 -11.31 7.23 -10.06
N LEU A 82 -11.38 8.48 -9.58
CA LEU A 82 -10.75 8.88 -8.33
C LEU A 82 -11.34 8.09 -7.14
N PHE A 83 -12.68 8.01 -7.07
CA PHE A 83 -13.35 7.26 -6.01
C PHE A 83 -13.02 5.76 -6.07
N GLY A 84 -13.07 5.16 -7.27
CA GLY A 84 -12.71 3.75 -7.45
C GLY A 84 -11.24 3.46 -7.10
N ALA A 85 -10.31 4.35 -7.49
CA ALA A 85 -8.90 4.25 -7.14
C ALA A 85 -8.69 4.34 -5.63
N TYR A 86 -9.39 5.25 -4.96
CA TYR A 86 -9.33 5.37 -3.50
C TYR A 86 -9.81 4.10 -2.80
N VAL A 87 -10.99 3.59 -3.17
CA VAL A 87 -11.53 2.35 -2.59
C VAL A 87 -10.57 1.18 -2.79
N PHE A 88 -10.04 1.02 -4.00
CA PHE A 88 -9.04 -0.01 -4.30
C PHE A 88 -7.78 0.14 -3.44
N THR A 89 -7.29 1.38 -3.29
CA THR A 89 -6.14 1.70 -2.43
C THR A 89 -6.38 1.30 -0.98
N VAL A 90 -7.54 1.66 -0.44
CA VAL A 90 -7.92 1.33 0.96
C VAL A 90 -8.00 -0.18 1.15
N VAL A 91 -8.60 -0.92 0.22
CA VAL A 91 -8.71 -2.38 0.29
C VAL A 91 -7.31 -3.02 0.26
N CYS A 92 -6.46 -2.62 -0.67
CA CYS A 92 -5.09 -3.13 -0.77
C CYS A 92 -4.27 -2.80 0.49
N PHE A 93 -4.37 -1.57 0.98
CA PHE A 93 -3.67 -1.17 2.20
C PHE A 93 -4.15 -1.94 3.43
N THR A 94 -5.46 -2.15 3.57
CA THR A 94 -6.05 -2.93 4.66
C THR A 94 -5.54 -4.37 4.63
N TYR A 95 -5.46 -4.98 3.46
CA TYR A 95 -4.92 -6.33 3.30
C TYR A 95 -3.42 -6.40 3.67
N LEU A 96 -2.62 -5.45 3.18
CA LEU A 96 -1.19 -5.38 3.53
C LEU A 96 -0.98 -5.12 5.03
N ALA A 97 -1.78 -4.24 5.62
CA ALA A 97 -1.74 -3.97 7.05
C ALA A 97 -2.10 -5.21 7.88
N ALA A 98 -3.07 -6.02 7.41
CA ALA A 98 -3.42 -7.29 8.04
C ALA A 98 -2.26 -8.30 8.01
N LEU A 99 -1.56 -8.40 6.87
CA LEU A 99 -0.38 -9.25 6.73
C LEU A 99 0.75 -8.81 7.68
N MET A 100 1.04 -7.51 7.71
CA MET A 100 2.06 -6.97 8.62
C MET A 100 1.68 -7.19 10.08
N PHE A 101 0.44 -6.89 10.43
CA PHE A 101 -0.06 -7.10 11.79
C PHE A 101 0.07 -8.57 12.20
N TYR A 102 -0.28 -9.47 11.29
CA TYR A 102 -0.13 -10.92 11.53
C TYR A 102 1.32 -11.31 11.75
N ASP A 103 2.23 -10.85 10.91
CA ASP A 103 3.66 -11.22 10.97
C ASP A 103 4.34 -10.71 12.26
N TYR A 104 4.05 -9.46 12.65
CA TYR A 104 4.68 -8.86 13.83
C TYR A 104 4.02 -9.18 15.17
N GLU A 105 2.72 -9.46 15.19
CA GLU A 105 1.97 -9.72 16.42
C GLU A 105 1.83 -11.23 16.72
N LEU A 106 2.00 -12.10 15.72
CA LEU A 106 1.90 -13.54 15.92
C LEU A 106 3.00 -14.02 16.89
N GLY A 107 2.60 -14.69 17.94
CA GLY A 107 3.50 -15.17 18.98
C GLY A 107 3.84 -14.17 20.09
N VAL A 108 3.43 -12.90 19.96
CA VAL A 108 3.60 -11.85 20.97
C VAL A 108 2.25 -11.44 21.55
N ASN A 109 1.19 -11.58 20.77
CA ASN A 109 -0.16 -11.19 21.14
C ASN A 109 -1.04 -12.42 21.32
N ASP A 110 -1.39 -12.74 22.55
CA ASP A 110 -2.18 -13.92 22.92
C ASP A 110 -3.59 -13.95 22.33
N LYS A 111 -4.09 -12.80 21.85
CA LYS A 111 -5.43 -12.68 21.23
C LYS A 111 -5.40 -12.93 19.73
N LEU A 112 -4.23 -13.06 19.13
CA LEU A 112 -4.09 -13.26 17.69
C LEU A 112 -3.85 -14.76 17.40
N HIS A 113 -4.90 -15.46 17.00
CA HIS A 113 -4.84 -16.90 16.73
C HIS A 113 -4.65 -17.28 15.25
N GLY A 114 -4.71 -16.31 14.33
CA GLY A 114 -4.56 -16.61 12.92
C GLY A 114 -4.76 -15.40 12.00
N PHE A 115 -4.44 -15.58 10.72
CA PHE A 115 -4.55 -14.50 9.72
C PHE A 115 -5.98 -13.93 9.59
N GLY A 116 -7.00 -14.77 9.73
CA GLY A 116 -8.40 -14.31 9.71
C GLY A 116 -8.71 -13.28 10.80
N ASN A 117 -8.13 -13.44 12.00
CA ASN A 117 -8.26 -12.48 13.08
C ASN A 117 -7.50 -11.18 12.79
N ALA A 118 -6.33 -11.26 12.16
CA ALA A 118 -5.58 -10.09 11.72
C ALA A 118 -6.33 -9.31 10.61
N LEU A 119 -6.91 -10.01 9.67
CA LEU A 119 -7.72 -9.42 8.61
C LEU A 119 -8.98 -8.74 9.17
N TRP A 120 -9.66 -9.42 10.09
CA TRP A 120 -10.80 -8.85 10.81
C TRP A 120 -10.40 -7.59 11.58
N TRP A 121 -9.28 -7.63 12.30
CA TRP A 121 -8.72 -6.48 13.01
C TRP A 121 -8.47 -5.30 12.07
N ALA A 122 -7.88 -5.54 10.91
CA ALA A 122 -7.60 -4.48 9.94
C ALA A 122 -8.88 -3.85 9.38
N TRP A 123 -9.91 -4.66 9.05
CA TRP A 123 -11.21 -4.17 8.59
C TRP A 123 -11.92 -3.35 9.67
N MET A 124 -11.90 -3.79 10.91
CA MET A 124 -12.52 -3.06 12.02
C MET A 124 -11.84 -1.71 12.27
N ASN A 125 -10.51 -1.64 12.09
CA ASN A 125 -9.77 -0.38 12.25
C ASN A 125 -9.96 0.56 11.05
N VAL A 126 -9.90 0.10 9.82
CA VAL A 126 -10.12 0.97 8.65
C VAL A 126 -11.55 1.51 8.57
N THR A 127 -12.53 0.76 9.06
CA THR A 127 -13.91 1.24 9.19
C THR A 127 -14.13 2.13 10.43
N THR A 128 -13.09 2.40 11.20
CA THR A 128 -13.12 3.23 12.43
C THR A 128 -13.98 2.68 13.57
N VAL A 129 -14.45 1.44 13.48
CA VAL A 129 -15.22 0.77 14.53
C VAL A 129 -14.32 0.39 15.72
N GLY A 130 -13.05 0.03 15.42
CA GLY A 130 -12.10 -0.48 16.38
C GLY A 130 -12.24 -1.98 16.65
N ALA A 131 -11.13 -2.64 16.87
CA ALA A 131 -11.09 -4.06 17.17
C ALA A 131 -10.73 -4.34 18.62
N ALA A 132 -11.22 -5.46 19.15
CA ALA A 132 -10.92 -5.92 20.52
C ALA A 132 -9.48 -6.42 20.70
N ILE A 133 -8.72 -6.59 19.61
CA ILE A 133 -7.31 -6.98 19.62
C ILE A 133 -6.48 -5.71 19.67
N PHE A 134 -5.80 -5.46 20.79
CA PHE A 134 -4.92 -4.32 20.95
C PHE A 134 -3.50 -4.70 20.53
N PRO A 135 -2.82 -3.88 19.69
CA PRO A 135 -1.46 -4.16 19.27
C PRO A 135 -0.47 -4.02 20.43
N VAL A 136 0.44 -4.97 20.52
CA VAL A 136 1.53 -4.98 21.51
C VAL A 136 2.79 -4.40 20.92
N THR A 137 3.09 -4.71 19.65
CA THR A 137 4.28 -4.26 18.92
C THR A 137 4.20 -2.79 18.50
N ALA A 138 5.36 -2.17 18.28
CA ALA A 138 5.42 -0.80 17.76
C ALA A 138 4.79 -0.69 16.36
N VAL A 139 5.01 -1.69 15.50
CA VAL A 139 4.45 -1.74 14.15
C VAL A 139 2.92 -1.85 14.21
N GLY A 140 2.40 -2.74 15.04
CA GLY A 140 0.95 -2.89 15.24
C GLY A 140 0.29 -1.59 15.73
N LYS A 141 0.95 -0.85 16.65
CA LYS A 141 0.46 0.44 17.16
C LYS A 141 0.41 1.51 16.06
N VAL A 142 1.43 1.58 15.21
CA VAL A 142 1.45 2.52 14.07
C VAL A 142 0.32 2.18 13.08
N LEU A 143 0.13 0.90 12.75
CA LEU A 143 -0.96 0.46 11.87
C LEU A 143 -2.34 0.75 12.46
N ALA A 144 -2.51 0.63 13.78
CA ALA A 144 -3.76 0.93 14.49
C ALA A 144 -4.16 2.42 14.39
N VAL A 145 -3.19 3.32 14.15
CA VAL A 145 -3.46 4.75 13.91
C VAL A 145 -3.66 5.04 12.41
N LEU A 146 -2.85 4.41 11.55
CA LEU A 146 -2.90 4.67 10.11
C LEU A 146 -4.18 4.16 9.44
N LEU A 147 -4.68 2.98 9.84
CA LEU A 147 -5.89 2.40 9.26
C LEU A 147 -7.11 3.28 9.45
N PRO A 148 -7.47 3.74 10.67
CA PRO A 148 -8.59 4.65 10.87
C PRO A 148 -8.39 5.99 10.17
N ALA A 149 -7.17 6.53 10.14
CA ALA A 149 -6.88 7.78 9.44
C ALA A 149 -7.20 7.68 7.95
N LEU A 150 -6.82 6.58 7.30
CA LEU A 150 -7.20 6.30 5.91
C LEU A 150 -8.71 6.12 5.75
N GLY A 151 -9.34 5.42 6.67
CA GLY A 151 -10.80 5.23 6.65
C GLY A 151 -11.59 6.54 6.74
N MET A 152 -11.14 7.48 7.56
CA MET A 152 -11.79 8.80 7.69
C MET A 152 -11.72 9.63 6.42
N MET A 153 -10.70 9.45 5.57
CA MET A 153 -10.60 10.13 4.27
C MET A 153 -11.69 9.69 3.27
N PHE A 154 -12.41 8.61 3.56
CA PHE A 154 -13.51 8.15 2.71
C PHE A 154 -14.61 9.22 2.57
N PHE A 155 -14.98 9.88 3.65
CA PHE A 155 -16.08 10.84 3.67
C PHE A 155 -15.86 12.04 2.72
N PRO A 156 -14.76 12.79 2.81
CA PRO A 156 -14.51 13.91 1.89
C PRO A 156 -14.42 13.46 0.42
N ILE A 157 -13.78 12.30 0.15
CA ILE A 157 -13.64 11.80 -1.21
C ILE A 157 -14.98 11.36 -1.78
N PHE A 158 -15.82 10.70 -0.97
CA PHE A 158 -17.19 10.34 -1.35
C PHE A 158 -18.05 11.58 -1.62
N THR A 159 -17.94 12.61 -0.80
CA THR A 159 -18.66 13.87 -0.99
C THR A 159 -18.28 14.52 -2.33
N ILE A 160 -17.00 14.62 -2.63
CA ILE A 160 -16.51 15.14 -3.93
C ILE A 160 -17.06 14.30 -5.07
N TYR A 161 -17.08 12.98 -4.95
CA TYR A 161 -17.62 12.07 -5.96
C TYR A 161 -19.11 12.35 -6.22
N VAL A 162 -19.92 12.42 -5.16
CA VAL A 162 -21.37 12.66 -5.27
C VAL A 162 -21.65 14.04 -5.86
N THR A 163 -20.94 15.08 -5.41
CA THR A 163 -21.11 16.45 -5.93
C THR A 163 -20.78 16.52 -7.42
N ASN A 164 -19.66 15.93 -7.84
CA ASN A 164 -19.32 15.90 -9.27
C ASN A 164 -20.35 15.14 -10.12
N MET A 165 -20.93 14.07 -9.57
CA MET A 165 -21.95 13.31 -10.28
C MET A 165 -23.26 14.10 -10.42
N TYR A 166 -23.58 14.93 -9.42
CA TYR A 166 -24.73 15.84 -9.46
C TYR A 166 -24.53 16.94 -10.49
N ASP A 167 -23.38 17.60 -10.51
CA ASP A 167 -23.05 18.69 -11.46
C ASP A 167 -23.04 18.20 -12.93
N ILE A 168 -22.66 16.96 -13.18
CA ILE A 168 -22.72 16.36 -14.52
C ILE A 168 -24.18 16.16 -14.97
N LYS A 169 -25.10 15.78 -14.04
CA LYS A 169 -26.51 15.58 -14.36
C LYS A 169 -27.29 16.88 -14.48
N HIS A 170 -26.85 17.92 -13.80
CA HIS A 170 -27.48 19.24 -13.76
C HIS A 170 -26.44 20.32 -14.10
N PRO A 171 -26.00 20.42 -15.38
CA PRO A 171 -25.09 21.50 -15.79
C PRO A 171 -25.77 22.83 -15.43
N LYS A 172 -25.07 23.66 -14.64
CA LYS A 172 -25.54 25.01 -14.31
C LYS A 172 -25.89 25.69 -15.62
N GLN A 173 -27.18 25.96 -15.84
CA GLN A 173 -27.61 26.85 -16.90
C GLN A 173 -26.97 28.20 -16.61
N GLY A 174 -26.15 28.67 -17.54
CA GLY A 174 -25.28 29.83 -17.38
C GLY A 174 -26.04 31.06 -16.91
N GLU A 175 -25.47 31.72 -15.88
CA GLU A 175 -25.61 33.14 -15.66
C GLU A 175 -24.80 33.90 -16.70
#